data_10c13e7772fa8f4ceeb1e7f5521026a0
#
_entry.id   10c13e7772fa8f4ceeb1e7f5521026a0
#
_cell.length_a   1.000
_cell.length_b   1.000
_cell.length_c   1.000
_cell.angle_alpha   90.00
_cell.angle_beta   90.00
_cell.angle_gamma   90.00
#
_symmetry.space_group_name_H-M   'P 1'
#
loop_
_entity.id
_entity.type
_entity.pdbx_description
1 polymer ?
#
loop_
_entity_poly.entity_id
_entity_poly.type
_entity_poly.pdbx_seq_one_letter_code
_entity_poly.pdbx_strand_id
1 'polypeptide(L)'
;MQAFCGIDWASDHHDIAVVDETGSLLARARIDDSAEGLAQLLQILAEHDDTPQDPIPVAIETSRGLLVACLRATGRPVYAINPMAAARYRDRHTVSRKKSDHLDAMVLANILRTDAAAHRMLPADSEVAQAVAVLARAQQDAVWDRTQAGNKLTSHLREYFPSYLAAVGHRREGIYHPIARALLAAAPTPRQAAKLTRPQLRAVLKKAGRKNTIDREVERLHSALRASQMHHLPLVEEAMGRQAIALLRQLEAACASADDLADAAVKAFETHADAEIITSFPGLRPLSGARVLAEIGDDRTRFADARGLKAYAGSAPVTRASGKSVSVAARRVKNQRLAGVGYMWAFSAMAHSDGARAHYDRRREAGDRHTAAQRNLFNRMIGCLHHCLTHRVPFNEAVAFPTLREPRLALAA
;
A
#
# COMPACT_ATOMS: atom_id res chain seq x y z
N MET A 1 36.49 9.80 -16.57
CA MET A 1 35.47 9.82 -17.67
C MET A 1 34.15 9.45 -17.05
N GLN A 2 33.07 10.22 -17.22
CA GLN A 2 31.78 9.88 -16.60
C GLN A 2 31.08 8.79 -17.41
N ALA A 3 30.82 7.64 -16.79
CA ALA A 3 30.12 6.52 -17.41
C ALA A 3 28.71 6.33 -16.83
N PHE A 4 27.81 5.68 -17.59
CA PHE A 4 26.44 5.41 -17.21
C PHE A 4 26.09 3.98 -17.57
N CYS A 5 25.48 3.24 -16.66
CA CYS A 5 25.09 1.85 -16.87
C CYS A 5 23.56 1.73 -17.00
N GLY A 6 23.13 0.97 -17.99
CA GLY A 6 21.73 0.56 -18.16
C GLY A 6 21.62 -0.95 -18.07
N ILE A 7 20.58 -1.43 -17.39
CA ILE A 7 20.28 -2.85 -17.21
C ILE A 7 18.86 -3.11 -17.70
N ASP A 8 18.73 -3.89 -18.76
CA ASP A 8 17.46 -4.47 -19.18
C ASP A 8 17.25 -5.78 -18.41
N TRP A 9 16.25 -5.76 -17.52
CA TRP A 9 16.00 -6.83 -16.55
C TRP A 9 15.11 -7.93 -17.16
N ALA A 10 15.53 -9.18 -17.02
CA ALA A 10 14.72 -10.35 -17.29
C ALA A 10 14.74 -11.31 -16.07
N SER A 11 13.98 -12.39 -16.12
CA SER A 11 13.79 -13.30 -14.99
C SER A 11 14.98 -14.21 -14.69
N ASP A 12 15.82 -14.47 -15.69
CA ASP A 12 16.92 -15.44 -15.64
C ASP A 12 18.26 -14.85 -16.09
N HIS A 13 18.24 -13.73 -16.80
CA HIS A 13 19.43 -13.04 -17.26
C HIS A 13 19.14 -11.53 -17.39
N HIS A 14 20.21 -10.74 -17.52
CA HIS A 14 20.11 -9.30 -17.71
C HIS A 14 21.06 -8.83 -18.79
N ASP A 15 20.58 -7.94 -19.68
CA ASP A 15 21.43 -7.29 -20.67
C ASP A 15 21.97 -5.97 -20.10
N ILE A 16 23.28 -5.77 -20.20
CA ILE A 16 24.02 -4.65 -19.67
C ILE A 16 24.58 -3.81 -20.80
N ALA A 17 24.50 -2.49 -20.67
CA ALA A 17 25.21 -1.54 -21.50
C ALA A 17 25.83 -0.45 -20.64
N VAL A 18 27.11 -0.16 -20.86
CA VAL A 18 27.82 0.97 -20.27
C VAL A 18 28.16 1.95 -21.40
N VAL A 19 27.80 3.22 -21.21
CA VAL A 19 28.08 4.30 -22.18
C VAL A 19 28.86 5.40 -21.53
N ASP A 20 29.67 6.12 -22.32
CA ASP A 20 30.38 7.31 -21.89
C ASP A 20 29.52 8.60 -21.91
N GLU A 21 30.08 9.72 -21.58
CA GLU A 21 29.43 11.04 -21.61
C GLU A 21 28.96 11.49 -23.00
N THR A 22 29.51 10.91 -24.09
CA THR A 22 29.07 11.17 -25.47
C THR A 22 27.93 10.25 -25.91
N GLY A 23 27.69 9.16 -25.17
CA GLY A 23 26.74 8.10 -25.51
C GLY A 23 27.36 6.98 -26.32
N SER A 24 28.68 6.95 -26.46
CA SER A 24 29.40 5.86 -27.11
C SER A 24 29.43 4.64 -26.20
N LEU A 25 29.24 3.45 -26.80
CA LEU A 25 29.23 2.20 -26.06
C LEU A 25 30.65 1.84 -25.59
N LEU A 26 30.84 1.74 -24.28
CA LEU A 26 32.08 1.31 -23.64
C LEU A 26 32.11 -0.20 -23.42
N ALA A 27 31.03 -0.75 -22.88
CA ALA A 27 30.90 -2.19 -22.62
C ALA A 27 29.47 -2.68 -22.86
N ARG A 28 29.37 -3.95 -23.18
CA ARG A 28 28.11 -4.66 -23.35
C ARG A 28 28.27 -6.10 -22.90
N ALA A 29 27.35 -6.61 -22.10
CA ALA A 29 27.36 -7.97 -21.64
C ALA A 29 25.93 -8.49 -21.42
N ARG A 30 25.80 -9.81 -21.39
CA ARG A 30 24.66 -10.52 -20.80
C ARG A 30 25.17 -11.25 -19.57
N ILE A 31 24.52 -11.07 -18.46
CA ILE A 31 24.83 -11.73 -17.19
C ILE A 31 23.64 -12.57 -16.73
N ASP A 32 23.89 -13.63 -16.02
CA ASP A 32 22.84 -14.44 -15.38
C ASP A 32 22.32 -13.75 -14.09
N ASP A 33 21.07 -14.02 -13.71
CA ASP A 33 20.52 -13.56 -12.40
C ASP A 33 21.10 -14.43 -11.27
N SER A 34 22.40 -14.24 -10.98
CA SER A 34 23.20 -15.01 -10.03
C SER A 34 24.24 -14.14 -9.33
N ALA A 35 24.90 -14.70 -8.29
CA ALA A 35 26.00 -14.03 -7.61
C ALA A 35 27.21 -13.82 -8.55
N GLU A 36 27.46 -14.79 -9.42
CA GLU A 36 28.53 -14.73 -10.43
C GLU A 36 28.22 -13.66 -11.47
N GLY A 37 26.97 -13.56 -11.93
CA GLY A 37 26.53 -12.50 -12.83
C GLY A 37 26.65 -11.11 -12.24
N LEU A 38 26.32 -10.94 -10.94
CA LEU A 38 26.56 -9.70 -10.22
C LEU A 38 28.06 -9.38 -10.14
N ALA A 39 28.91 -10.36 -9.83
CA ALA A 39 30.35 -10.15 -9.77
C ALA A 39 30.91 -9.72 -11.14
N GLN A 40 30.42 -10.33 -12.22
CA GLN A 40 30.76 -9.94 -13.59
C GLN A 40 30.34 -8.49 -13.90
N LEU A 41 29.13 -8.09 -13.50
CA LEU A 41 28.68 -6.70 -13.66
C LEU A 41 29.61 -5.73 -12.93
N LEU A 42 29.93 -6.00 -11.65
CA LEU A 42 30.80 -5.14 -10.86
C LEU A 42 32.22 -5.06 -11.44
N GLN A 43 32.73 -6.16 -12.02
CA GLN A 43 34.00 -6.16 -12.72
C GLN A 43 33.96 -5.29 -13.99
N ILE A 44 32.90 -5.40 -14.80
CA ILE A 44 32.72 -4.56 -15.99
C ILE A 44 32.70 -3.08 -15.60
N LEU A 45 31.99 -2.72 -14.51
CA LEU A 45 31.96 -1.33 -14.04
C LEU A 45 33.33 -0.86 -13.56
N ALA A 46 34.07 -1.72 -12.82
CA ALA A 46 35.42 -1.39 -12.34
C ALA A 46 36.45 -1.12 -13.48
N GLU A 47 36.28 -1.79 -14.62
CA GLU A 47 37.11 -1.57 -15.83
C GLU A 47 36.87 -0.18 -16.47
N HIS A 48 35.80 0.55 -16.02
CA HIS A 48 35.41 1.86 -16.53
C HIS A 48 35.39 2.94 -15.44
N ASP A 49 36.39 2.95 -14.56
CA ASP A 49 36.62 3.96 -13.51
C ASP A 49 35.57 3.97 -12.39
N ASP A 50 34.79 2.87 -12.17
CA ASP A 50 33.87 2.75 -11.06
C ASP A 50 34.63 2.69 -9.73
N THR A 51 34.39 3.64 -8.85
CA THR A 51 35.04 3.70 -7.53
C THR A 51 33.99 3.89 -6.42
N PRO A 52 34.29 3.53 -5.17
CA PRO A 52 33.40 3.81 -4.05
C PRO A 52 33.10 5.31 -3.84
N GLN A 53 34.02 6.20 -4.28
CA GLN A 53 33.87 7.64 -4.14
C GLN A 53 33.06 8.25 -5.30
N ASP A 54 33.14 7.67 -6.50
CA ASP A 54 32.41 8.07 -7.69
C ASP A 54 31.85 6.83 -8.41
N PRO A 55 30.79 6.21 -7.84
CA PRO A 55 30.21 5.00 -8.40
C PRO A 55 29.37 5.28 -9.64
N ILE A 56 29.57 4.48 -10.68
CA ILE A 56 28.78 4.56 -11.92
C ILE A 56 27.28 4.40 -11.61
N PRO A 57 26.44 5.38 -11.97
CA PRO A 57 25.00 5.27 -11.76
C PRO A 57 24.36 4.23 -12.67
N VAL A 58 23.36 3.53 -12.14
CA VAL A 58 22.67 2.44 -12.84
C VAL A 58 21.19 2.77 -13.08
N ALA A 59 20.74 2.64 -14.32
CA ALA A 59 19.31 2.64 -14.69
C ALA A 59 18.79 1.21 -14.87
N ILE A 60 17.62 0.94 -14.32
CA ILE A 60 16.95 -0.36 -14.46
C ILE A 60 15.43 -0.14 -14.52
N GLU A 61 14.67 -0.99 -15.22
CA GLU A 61 13.19 -0.83 -15.33
C GLU A 61 12.43 -1.26 -14.07
N THR A 62 13.09 -1.96 -13.12
CA THR A 62 12.47 -2.42 -11.86
C THR A 62 13.04 -1.69 -10.65
N SER A 63 12.22 -1.50 -9.63
CA SER A 63 12.67 -1.00 -8.31
C SER A 63 12.85 -2.11 -7.27
N ARG A 64 12.75 -3.38 -7.68
CA ARG A 64 12.69 -4.55 -6.79
C ARG A 64 13.59 -5.67 -7.32
N GLY A 65 13.86 -6.64 -6.48
CA GLY A 65 14.65 -7.82 -6.81
C GLY A 65 16.02 -7.81 -6.13
N LEU A 66 16.67 -8.98 -6.11
CA LEU A 66 17.97 -9.15 -5.46
C LEU A 66 19.06 -8.31 -6.13
N LEU A 67 19.08 -8.27 -7.46
CA LEU A 67 20.04 -7.43 -8.18
C LEU A 67 19.97 -5.96 -7.75
N VAL A 68 18.75 -5.39 -7.67
CA VAL A 68 18.56 -3.99 -7.20
C VAL A 68 19.03 -3.82 -5.76
N ALA A 69 18.73 -4.78 -4.88
CA ALA A 69 19.16 -4.74 -3.49
C ALA A 69 20.69 -4.77 -3.37
N CYS A 70 21.34 -5.67 -4.11
CA CYS A 70 22.80 -5.79 -4.15
C CYS A 70 23.47 -4.53 -4.72
N LEU A 71 22.94 -3.98 -5.82
CA LEU A 71 23.45 -2.72 -6.38
C LEU A 71 23.34 -1.55 -5.38
N ARG A 72 22.22 -1.44 -4.66
CA ARG A 72 22.08 -0.43 -3.60
C ARG A 72 23.05 -0.64 -2.45
N ALA A 73 23.31 -1.88 -2.08
CA ALA A 73 24.27 -2.22 -1.01
C ALA A 73 25.71 -1.76 -1.33
N THR A 74 26.07 -1.58 -2.61
CA THR A 74 27.37 -0.99 -3.01
C THR A 74 27.43 0.53 -2.85
N GLY A 75 26.34 1.18 -2.41
CA GLY A 75 26.27 2.65 -2.26
C GLY A 75 26.05 3.42 -3.58
N ARG A 76 25.94 2.73 -4.74
CA ARG A 76 25.77 3.39 -6.02
C ARG A 76 24.38 3.97 -6.24
N PRO A 77 24.25 5.07 -7.00
CA PRO A 77 22.99 5.61 -7.43
C PRO A 77 22.24 4.64 -8.36
N VAL A 78 21.07 4.17 -7.96
CA VAL A 78 20.20 3.30 -8.77
C VAL A 78 18.92 4.05 -9.11
N TYR A 79 18.58 4.10 -10.40
CA TYR A 79 17.39 4.77 -10.92
C TYR A 79 16.42 3.76 -11.50
N ALA A 80 15.22 3.67 -10.91
CA ALA A 80 14.15 2.86 -11.48
C ALA A 80 13.44 3.68 -12.58
N ILE A 81 13.67 3.32 -13.82
CA ILE A 81 13.09 4.00 -14.98
C ILE A 81 11.72 3.39 -15.31
N ASN A 82 10.71 4.24 -15.42
CA ASN A 82 9.39 3.79 -15.82
C ASN A 82 9.42 3.30 -17.28
N PRO A 83 8.89 2.11 -17.60
CA PRO A 83 8.85 1.56 -18.96
C PRO A 83 8.23 2.50 -20.00
N MET A 84 7.23 3.30 -19.62
CA MET A 84 6.67 4.34 -20.50
C MET A 84 7.65 5.48 -20.79
N ALA A 85 8.52 5.81 -19.85
CA ALA A 85 9.56 6.82 -20.08
C ALA A 85 10.64 6.27 -21.02
N ALA A 86 11.07 5.03 -20.81
CA ALA A 86 11.99 4.33 -21.71
C ALA A 86 11.42 4.21 -23.13
N ALA A 87 10.15 3.84 -23.29
CA ALA A 87 9.49 3.78 -24.59
C ALA A 87 9.46 5.15 -25.29
N ARG A 88 9.10 6.23 -24.59
CA ARG A 88 9.09 7.59 -25.15
C ARG A 88 10.49 8.08 -25.52
N TYR A 89 11.49 7.75 -24.72
CA TYR A 89 12.89 8.07 -25.05
C TYR A 89 13.32 7.35 -26.32
N ARG A 90 12.99 6.07 -26.48
CA ARG A 90 13.25 5.27 -27.66
C ARG A 90 12.61 5.88 -28.90
N ASP A 91 11.32 6.22 -28.84
CA ASP A 91 10.57 6.84 -29.95
C ASP A 91 11.22 8.17 -30.41
N ARG A 92 11.84 8.92 -29.51
CA ARG A 92 12.56 10.18 -29.81
C ARG A 92 13.87 9.94 -30.58
N HIS A 93 14.56 8.82 -30.31
CA HIS A 93 15.92 8.57 -30.80
C HIS A 93 16.01 7.51 -31.92
N THR A 94 14.97 6.73 -32.17
CA THR A 94 14.98 5.70 -33.20
C THR A 94 13.74 5.73 -34.07
N VAL A 95 13.92 5.99 -35.36
CA VAL A 95 12.84 5.95 -36.37
C VAL A 95 12.46 4.51 -36.75
N SER A 96 13.37 3.55 -36.57
CA SER A 96 13.24 2.19 -37.09
C SER A 96 12.37 1.24 -36.25
N ARG A 97 11.97 1.61 -35.02
CA ARG A 97 11.20 0.78 -34.07
C ARG A 97 11.69 -0.66 -33.89
N LYS A 98 12.93 -0.96 -34.26
CA LYS A 98 13.52 -2.28 -33.99
C LYS A 98 13.68 -2.45 -32.48
N LYS A 99 13.05 -3.47 -31.93
CA LYS A 99 13.20 -3.87 -30.53
C LYS A 99 14.29 -4.94 -30.46
N SER A 100 15.31 -4.73 -29.62
CA SER A 100 16.24 -5.76 -29.19
C SER A 100 16.68 -5.45 -27.77
N ASP A 101 16.80 -6.48 -26.94
CA ASP A 101 17.09 -6.37 -25.51
C ASP A 101 18.37 -5.54 -25.24
N HIS A 102 19.35 -5.64 -26.11
CA HIS A 102 20.57 -4.85 -26.03
C HIS A 102 20.37 -3.35 -26.29
N LEU A 103 19.40 -2.99 -27.14
CA LEU A 103 19.06 -1.58 -27.37
C LEU A 103 18.33 -1.02 -26.17
N ASP A 104 17.59 -1.85 -25.43
CA ASP A 104 16.84 -1.43 -24.26
C ASP A 104 17.79 -1.08 -23.10
N ALA A 105 18.86 -1.86 -22.85
CA ALA A 105 19.90 -1.50 -21.90
C ALA A 105 20.63 -0.20 -22.29
N MET A 106 20.96 0.00 -23.56
CA MET A 106 21.55 1.27 -24.06
C MET A 106 20.61 2.46 -23.87
N VAL A 107 19.32 2.29 -24.13
CA VAL A 107 18.30 3.33 -23.89
C VAL A 107 18.29 3.73 -22.42
N LEU A 108 18.33 2.79 -21.49
CA LEU A 108 18.35 3.05 -20.06
C LEU A 108 19.63 3.81 -19.66
N ALA A 109 20.82 3.40 -20.12
CA ALA A 109 22.05 4.11 -19.86
C ALA A 109 22.01 5.56 -20.39
N ASN A 110 21.52 5.77 -21.61
CA ASN A 110 21.41 7.09 -22.23
C ASN A 110 20.34 7.99 -21.55
N ILE A 111 19.28 7.43 -20.97
CA ILE A 111 18.33 8.20 -20.15
C ILE A 111 19.05 8.80 -18.95
N LEU A 112 19.91 8.05 -18.25
CA LEU A 112 20.71 8.61 -17.17
C LEU A 112 21.67 9.69 -17.66
N ARG A 113 22.34 9.44 -18.78
CA ARG A 113 23.29 10.41 -19.36
C ARG A 113 22.64 11.76 -19.70
N THR A 114 21.42 11.75 -20.26
CA THR A 114 20.79 13.00 -20.77
C THR A 114 19.72 13.57 -19.85
N ASP A 115 18.98 12.73 -19.13
CA ASP A 115 17.76 13.09 -18.43
C ASP A 115 17.75 12.67 -16.95
N ALA A 116 18.91 12.38 -16.33
CA ALA A 116 18.99 11.95 -14.92
C ALA A 116 18.20 12.87 -13.97
N ALA A 117 18.25 14.18 -14.18
CA ALA A 117 17.52 15.16 -13.37
C ALA A 117 15.97 15.02 -13.44
N ALA A 118 15.46 14.39 -14.50
CA ALA A 118 14.02 14.11 -14.65
C ALA A 118 13.59 12.82 -13.94
N HIS A 119 14.54 12.00 -13.52
CA HIS A 119 14.32 10.72 -12.85
C HIS A 119 14.71 10.79 -11.37
N ARG A 120 14.14 9.90 -10.57
CA ARG A 120 14.46 9.86 -9.15
C ARG A 120 15.29 8.62 -8.84
N MET A 121 16.39 8.84 -8.17
CA MET A 121 17.16 7.77 -7.55
C MET A 121 16.30 6.99 -6.56
N LEU A 122 16.53 5.69 -6.44
CA LEU A 122 15.90 4.90 -5.38
C LEU A 122 16.35 5.42 -4.01
N PRO A 123 15.41 5.59 -3.05
CA PRO A 123 15.73 6.19 -1.76
C PRO A 123 16.70 5.33 -0.96
N ALA A 124 17.57 5.95 -0.20
CA ALA A 124 18.53 5.29 0.70
C ALA A 124 17.85 4.96 2.06
N ASP A 125 16.69 4.32 2.00
CA ASP A 125 15.97 3.92 3.22
C ASP A 125 16.79 2.93 4.05
N SER A 126 16.71 3.05 5.39
CA SER A 126 17.35 2.16 6.34
C SER A 126 16.82 0.71 6.19
N GLU A 127 17.57 -0.26 6.70
CA GLU A 127 17.16 -1.67 6.70
C GLU A 127 15.82 -1.85 7.42
N VAL A 128 15.62 -1.18 8.54
CA VAL A 128 14.36 -1.23 9.31
C VAL A 128 13.20 -0.67 8.49
N ALA A 129 13.36 0.47 7.83
CA ALA A 129 12.33 1.06 6.98
C ALA A 129 11.99 0.14 5.79
N GLN A 130 12.99 -0.49 5.18
CA GLN A 130 12.80 -1.46 4.12
C GLN A 130 12.03 -2.70 4.61
N ALA A 131 12.37 -3.26 5.79
CA ALA A 131 11.66 -4.37 6.40
C ALA A 131 10.19 -4.02 6.70
N VAL A 132 9.94 -2.84 7.29
CA VAL A 132 8.58 -2.32 7.51
C VAL A 132 7.82 -2.20 6.19
N ALA A 133 8.47 -1.73 5.11
CA ALA A 133 7.83 -1.59 3.80
C ALA A 133 7.41 -2.95 3.23
N VAL A 134 8.24 -3.98 3.34
CA VAL A 134 7.90 -5.35 2.91
C VAL A 134 6.69 -5.87 3.70
N LEU A 135 6.76 -5.83 5.03
CA LEU A 135 5.72 -6.38 5.91
C LEU A 135 4.39 -5.62 5.79
N ALA A 136 4.42 -4.29 5.79
CA ALA A 136 3.21 -3.48 5.72
C ALA A 136 2.51 -3.59 4.34
N ARG A 137 3.25 -3.74 3.26
CA ARG A 137 2.69 -4.00 1.92
C ARG A 137 2.10 -5.39 1.82
N ALA A 138 2.82 -6.40 2.28
CA ALA A 138 2.32 -7.78 2.34
C ALA A 138 1.05 -7.87 3.20
N GLN A 139 1.02 -7.18 4.33
CA GLN A 139 -0.16 -7.11 5.20
C GLN A 139 -1.36 -6.46 4.48
N GLN A 140 -1.13 -5.40 3.72
CA GLN A 140 -2.21 -4.76 2.97
C GLN A 140 -2.74 -5.67 1.85
N ASP A 141 -1.87 -6.40 1.16
CA ASP A 141 -2.24 -7.38 0.14
C ASP A 141 -3.07 -8.52 0.78
N ALA A 142 -2.63 -9.05 1.92
CA ALA A 142 -3.38 -10.06 2.67
C ALA A 142 -4.77 -9.57 3.12
N VAL A 143 -4.94 -8.29 3.46
CA VAL A 143 -6.27 -7.70 3.74
C VAL A 143 -7.13 -7.67 2.48
N TRP A 144 -6.58 -7.39 1.32
CA TRP A 144 -7.33 -7.45 0.06
C TRP A 144 -7.73 -8.87 -0.30
N ASP A 145 -6.83 -9.85 -0.15
CA ASP A 145 -7.11 -11.28 -0.36
C ASP A 145 -8.20 -11.76 0.60
N ARG A 146 -8.13 -11.39 1.88
CA ARG A 146 -9.18 -11.65 2.87
C ARG A 146 -10.53 -11.10 2.42
N THR A 147 -10.55 -9.86 1.93
CA THR A 147 -11.78 -9.23 1.43
C THR A 147 -12.32 -9.96 0.21
N GLN A 148 -11.46 -10.36 -0.72
CA GLN A 148 -11.85 -11.12 -1.90
C GLN A 148 -12.41 -12.50 -1.53
N ALA A 149 -11.74 -13.22 -0.62
CA ALA A 149 -12.21 -14.53 -0.13
C ALA A 149 -13.56 -14.42 0.57
N GLY A 150 -13.75 -13.40 1.42
CA GLY A 150 -15.03 -13.13 2.08
C GLY A 150 -16.15 -12.80 1.09
N ASN A 151 -15.86 -12.00 0.06
CA ASN A 151 -16.85 -11.68 -0.98
C ASN A 151 -17.27 -12.93 -1.77
N LYS A 152 -16.30 -13.78 -2.16
CA LYS A 152 -16.58 -15.05 -2.85
C LYS A 152 -17.48 -15.97 -2.01
N LEU A 153 -17.13 -16.15 -0.72
CA LEU A 153 -17.92 -16.97 0.18
C LEU A 153 -19.32 -16.37 0.43
N THR A 154 -19.41 -15.06 0.60
CA THR A 154 -20.70 -14.37 0.80
C THR A 154 -21.59 -14.51 -0.44
N SER A 155 -21.05 -14.36 -1.65
CA SER A 155 -21.79 -14.56 -2.90
C SER A 155 -22.32 -15.98 -3.00
N HIS A 156 -21.49 -16.97 -2.75
CA HIS A 156 -21.90 -18.38 -2.76
C HIS A 156 -22.99 -18.70 -1.72
N LEU A 157 -22.87 -18.19 -0.48
CA LEU A 157 -23.86 -18.38 0.57
C LEU A 157 -25.22 -17.72 0.25
N ARG A 158 -25.24 -16.61 -0.50
CA ARG A 158 -26.49 -15.98 -0.95
C ARG A 158 -27.33 -16.88 -1.83
N GLU A 159 -26.69 -17.77 -2.58
CA GLU A 159 -27.37 -18.65 -3.52
C GLU A 159 -28.14 -19.79 -2.83
N TYR A 160 -27.67 -20.28 -1.65
CA TYR A 160 -28.29 -21.43 -1.03
C TYR A 160 -28.52 -21.33 0.49
N PHE A 161 -27.86 -20.40 1.19
CA PHE A 161 -27.92 -20.28 2.65
C PHE A 161 -28.07 -18.82 3.13
N PRO A 162 -29.05 -18.06 2.60
CA PRO A 162 -29.23 -16.65 2.96
C PRO A 162 -29.57 -16.44 4.43
N SER A 163 -30.27 -17.40 5.08
CA SER A 163 -30.58 -17.32 6.51
C SER A 163 -29.34 -17.32 7.40
N TYR A 164 -28.27 -18.02 6.99
CA TYR A 164 -26.98 -17.94 7.69
C TYR A 164 -26.40 -16.52 7.64
N LEU A 165 -26.39 -15.90 6.47
CA LEU A 165 -25.91 -14.52 6.33
C LEU A 165 -26.71 -13.53 7.18
N ALA A 166 -28.04 -13.70 7.24
CA ALA A 166 -28.90 -12.92 8.12
C ALA A 166 -28.57 -13.17 9.60
N ALA A 167 -28.32 -14.42 9.99
CA ALA A 167 -27.99 -14.79 11.36
C ALA A 167 -26.65 -14.21 11.85
N VAL A 168 -25.65 -14.01 10.97
CA VAL A 168 -24.34 -13.48 11.32
C VAL A 168 -24.13 -12.00 10.95
N GLY A 169 -24.95 -11.45 10.07
CA GLY A 169 -24.78 -10.10 9.49
C GLY A 169 -24.90 -8.93 10.48
N HIS A 170 -25.53 -9.14 11.65
CA HIS A 170 -25.62 -8.13 12.72
C HIS A 170 -24.27 -7.90 13.43
N ARG A 171 -23.26 -8.74 13.22
CA ARG A 171 -21.93 -8.57 13.78
C ARG A 171 -21.15 -7.57 12.97
N ARG A 172 -20.37 -6.72 13.65
CA ARG A 172 -19.54 -5.69 13.01
C ARG A 172 -18.63 -6.25 11.90
N GLU A 173 -18.14 -7.48 12.08
CA GLU A 173 -17.22 -8.14 11.15
C GLU A 173 -17.92 -9.13 10.21
N GLY A 174 -19.25 -9.38 10.41
CA GLY A 174 -20.00 -10.29 9.56
C GLY A 174 -19.37 -11.68 9.46
N ILE A 175 -19.10 -12.12 8.22
CA ILE A 175 -18.53 -13.45 7.93
C ILE A 175 -17.06 -13.60 8.37
N TYR A 176 -16.34 -12.50 8.58
CA TYR A 176 -14.93 -12.53 9.04
C TYR A 176 -14.80 -12.86 10.52
N HIS A 177 -15.89 -12.71 11.29
CA HIS A 177 -15.89 -12.97 12.72
C HIS A 177 -15.63 -14.46 13.03
N PRO A 178 -14.75 -14.83 13.98
CA PRO A 178 -14.44 -16.23 14.31
C PRO A 178 -15.68 -17.09 14.59
N ILE A 179 -16.69 -16.55 15.29
CA ILE A 179 -17.95 -17.24 15.57
C ILE A 179 -18.73 -17.56 14.28
N ALA A 180 -18.76 -16.64 13.32
CA ALA A 180 -19.42 -16.89 12.05
C ALA A 180 -18.72 -18.04 11.31
N ARG A 181 -17.41 -18.00 11.20
CA ARG A 181 -16.61 -19.05 10.55
C ARG A 181 -16.82 -20.41 11.23
N ALA A 182 -16.73 -20.45 12.56
CA ALA A 182 -16.96 -21.69 13.32
C ALA A 182 -18.37 -22.26 13.16
N LEU A 183 -19.38 -21.39 13.08
CA LEU A 183 -20.78 -21.81 12.85
C LEU A 183 -20.95 -22.42 11.45
N LEU A 184 -20.38 -21.81 10.41
CA LEU A 184 -20.42 -22.35 9.05
C LEU A 184 -19.64 -23.66 8.92
N ALA A 185 -18.50 -23.77 9.59
CA ALA A 185 -17.74 -25.02 9.65
C ALA A 185 -18.52 -26.16 10.31
N ALA A 186 -19.30 -25.87 11.35
CA ALA A 186 -20.10 -26.86 12.06
C ALA A 186 -21.34 -27.30 11.27
N ALA A 187 -21.93 -26.42 10.47
CA ALA A 187 -23.13 -26.70 9.70
C ALA A 187 -23.15 -25.89 8.39
N PRO A 188 -22.49 -26.41 7.33
CA PRO A 188 -22.35 -25.69 6.07
C PRO A 188 -23.60 -25.68 5.20
N THR A 189 -24.68 -26.35 5.60
CA THR A 189 -25.95 -26.33 4.85
C THR A 189 -27.12 -25.92 5.74
N PRO A 190 -28.19 -25.37 5.17
CA PRO A 190 -29.45 -25.08 5.90
C PRO A 190 -30.00 -26.27 6.67
N ARG A 191 -30.02 -27.47 6.04
CA ARG A 191 -30.51 -28.69 6.66
C ARG A 191 -29.69 -29.15 7.86
N GLN A 192 -28.37 -29.01 7.79
CA GLN A 192 -27.47 -29.32 8.91
C GLN A 192 -27.62 -28.28 10.03
N ALA A 193 -27.70 -27.01 9.68
CA ALA A 193 -27.85 -25.93 10.66
C ALA A 193 -29.15 -26.02 11.44
N ALA A 194 -30.27 -26.41 10.80
CA ALA A 194 -31.53 -26.63 11.46
C ALA A 194 -31.49 -27.78 12.47
N LYS A 195 -30.56 -28.72 12.31
CA LYS A 195 -30.38 -29.87 13.24
C LYS A 195 -29.49 -29.54 14.44
N LEU A 196 -28.76 -28.41 14.43
CA LEU A 196 -27.89 -28.04 15.56
C LEU A 196 -28.74 -27.86 16.83
N THR A 197 -28.36 -28.61 17.88
CA THR A 197 -28.95 -28.46 19.19
C THR A 197 -28.37 -27.30 19.97
N ARG A 198 -29.08 -26.82 21.01
CA ARG A 198 -28.56 -25.75 21.90
C ARG A 198 -27.21 -26.09 22.52
N PRO A 199 -26.97 -27.31 23.05
CA PRO A 199 -25.62 -27.68 23.53
C PRO A 199 -24.53 -27.60 22.47
N GLN A 200 -24.83 -28.05 21.23
CA GLN A 200 -23.86 -27.95 20.12
C GLN A 200 -23.56 -26.50 19.75
N LEU A 201 -24.59 -25.66 19.64
CA LEU A 201 -24.39 -24.22 19.41
C LEU A 201 -23.55 -23.56 20.52
N ARG A 202 -23.84 -23.92 21.79
CA ARG A 202 -23.04 -23.45 22.93
C ARG A 202 -21.55 -23.88 22.81
N ALA A 203 -21.31 -25.14 22.43
CA ALA A 203 -19.95 -25.64 22.23
C ALA A 203 -19.21 -24.89 21.11
N VAL A 204 -19.86 -24.66 19.96
CA VAL A 204 -19.31 -23.86 18.85
C VAL A 204 -18.97 -22.45 19.31
N LEU A 205 -19.87 -21.76 20.01
CA LEU A 205 -19.64 -20.40 20.50
C LEU A 205 -18.48 -20.32 21.49
N LYS A 206 -18.41 -21.27 22.44
CA LYS A 206 -17.29 -21.34 23.41
C LYS A 206 -15.96 -21.59 22.70
N LYS A 207 -15.90 -22.55 21.78
CA LYS A 207 -14.69 -22.87 21.00
C LYS A 207 -14.23 -21.67 20.16
N ALA A 208 -15.17 -20.87 19.65
CA ALA A 208 -14.88 -19.64 18.91
C ALA A 208 -14.56 -18.44 19.80
N GLY A 209 -14.35 -18.65 21.11
CA GLY A 209 -13.87 -17.61 22.05
C GLY A 209 -14.96 -16.72 22.66
N ARG A 210 -16.26 -17.05 22.51
CA ARG A 210 -17.32 -16.28 23.16
C ARG A 210 -17.35 -16.52 24.66
N LYS A 211 -17.27 -15.44 25.44
CA LYS A 211 -17.27 -15.48 26.91
C LYS A 211 -18.59 -15.00 27.51
N ASN A 212 -19.21 -13.99 26.92
CA ASN A 212 -20.38 -13.31 27.49
C ASN A 212 -21.67 -13.58 26.71
N THR A 213 -22.81 -13.55 27.39
CA THR A 213 -24.17 -13.67 26.83
C THR A 213 -24.34 -14.88 25.91
N ILE A 214 -23.69 -16.03 26.23
CA ILE A 214 -23.68 -17.23 25.39
C ILE A 214 -25.08 -17.74 25.20
N ASP A 215 -25.88 -17.85 26.29
CA ASP A 215 -27.22 -18.44 26.24
C ASP A 215 -28.18 -17.62 25.39
N ARG A 216 -28.15 -16.29 25.51
CA ARG A 216 -28.93 -15.40 24.65
C ARG A 216 -28.60 -15.59 23.17
N GLU A 217 -27.32 -15.75 22.87
CA GLU A 217 -26.86 -15.95 21.48
C GLU A 217 -27.23 -17.33 20.96
N VAL A 218 -27.18 -18.38 21.80
CA VAL A 218 -27.64 -19.71 21.47
C VAL A 218 -29.10 -19.69 21.07
N GLU A 219 -29.98 -19.06 21.87
CA GLU A 219 -31.42 -18.97 21.56
C GLU A 219 -31.65 -18.21 20.25
N ARG A 220 -30.96 -17.11 20.06
CA ARG A 220 -31.06 -16.32 18.82
C ARG A 220 -30.65 -17.12 17.58
N LEU A 221 -29.49 -17.79 17.63
CA LEU A 221 -29.00 -18.62 16.51
C LEU A 221 -29.90 -19.85 16.29
N HIS A 222 -30.31 -20.50 17.37
CA HIS A 222 -31.20 -21.67 17.30
C HIS A 222 -32.55 -21.34 16.63
N SER A 223 -33.12 -20.17 16.93
CA SER A 223 -34.34 -19.67 16.29
C SER A 223 -34.09 -19.31 14.83
N ALA A 224 -33.03 -18.52 14.54
CA ALA A 224 -32.72 -18.03 13.20
C ALA A 224 -32.43 -19.19 12.21
N LEU A 225 -31.68 -20.22 12.62
CA LEU A 225 -31.29 -21.34 11.77
C LEU A 225 -32.42 -22.35 11.51
N ARG A 226 -33.50 -22.27 12.28
CA ARG A 226 -34.70 -23.10 12.11
C ARG A 226 -35.87 -22.37 11.44
N ALA A 227 -35.69 -21.09 11.15
CA ALA A 227 -36.70 -20.33 10.42
C ALA A 227 -36.99 -20.99 9.06
N SER A 228 -38.24 -20.96 8.64
CA SER A 228 -38.65 -21.50 7.33
C SER A 228 -37.88 -20.76 6.21
N GLN A 229 -37.33 -21.51 5.27
CA GLN A 229 -36.55 -20.97 4.15
C GLN A 229 -36.68 -21.88 2.91
N MET A 230 -36.31 -21.33 1.76
CA MET A 230 -36.21 -22.10 0.52
C MET A 230 -35.01 -23.06 0.58
N HIS A 231 -35.13 -24.21 -0.07
CA HIS A 231 -34.09 -25.22 -0.12
C HIS A 231 -33.81 -25.65 -1.57
N HIS A 232 -32.58 -25.94 -1.87
CA HIS A 232 -32.20 -26.71 -3.06
C HIS A 232 -32.54 -28.20 -2.87
N LEU A 233 -32.44 -28.97 -3.97
CA LEU A 233 -32.47 -30.42 -3.89
C LEU A 233 -31.36 -30.91 -2.95
N PRO A 234 -31.58 -31.99 -2.17
CA PRO A 234 -30.67 -32.42 -1.10
C PRO A 234 -29.21 -32.60 -1.54
N LEU A 235 -28.98 -33.27 -2.69
CA LEU A 235 -27.64 -33.49 -3.22
C LEU A 235 -26.96 -32.19 -3.69
N VAL A 236 -27.75 -31.25 -4.27
CA VAL A 236 -27.26 -29.94 -4.69
C VAL A 236 -26.86 -29.12 -3.46
N GLU A 237 -27.72 -29.09 -2.43
CA GLU A 237 -27.43 -28.37 -1.18
C GLU A 237 -26.16 -28.91 -0.50
N GLU A 238 -25.97 -30.25 -0.50
CA GLU A 238 -24.77 -30.88 0.04
C GLU A 238 -23.51 -30.48 -0.76
N ALA A 239 -23.58 -30.49 -2.10
CA ALA A 239 -22.48 -30.05 -2.95
C ALA A 239 -22.10 -28.58 -2.71
N MET A 240 -23.12 -27.71 -2.57
CA MET A 240 -22.90 -26.29 -2.24
C MET A 240 -22.28 -26.12 -0.85
N GLY A 241 -22.69 -26.94 0.13
CA GLY A 241 -22.08 -26.96 1.46
C GLY A 241 -20.60 -27.37 1.43
N ARG A 242 -20.24 -28.36 0.60
CA ARG A 242 -18.83 -28.76 0.40
C ARG A 242 -18.02 -27.62 -0.23
N GLN A 243 -18.57 -26.92 -1.22
CA GLN A 243 -17.94 -25.73 -1.83
C GLN A 243 -17.77 -24.60 -0.80
N ALA A 244 -18.78 -24.35 0.05
CA ALA A 244 -18.69 -23.36 1.11
C ALA A 244 -17.55 -23.66 2.10
N ILE A 245 -17.34 -24.93 2.47
CA ILE A 245 -16.19 -25.33 3.32
C ILE A 245 -14.85 -25.07 2.63
N ALA A 246 -14.74 -25.32 1.32
CA ALA A 246 -13.52 -25.00 0.58
C ALA A 246 -13.23 -23.49 0.56
N LEU A 247 -14.25 -22.66 0.31
CA LEU A 247 -14.14 -21.20 0.37
C LEU A 247 -13.86 -20.67 1.79
N LEU A 248 -14.45 -21.31 2.80
CA LEU A 248 -14.21 -20.97 4.21
C LEU A 248 -12.73 -21.18 4.59
N ARG A 249 -12.12 -22.30 4.17
CA ARG A 249 -10.70 -22.55 4.41
C ARG A 249 -9.80 -21.48 3.77
N GLN A 250 -10.13 -21.02 2.56
CA GLN A 250 -9.42 -19.90 1.93
C GLN A 250 -9.55 -18.61 2.75
N LEU A 251 -10.76 -18.30 3.24
CA LEU A 251 -10.98 -17.14 4.09
C LEU A 251 -10.23 -17.24 5.42
N GLU A 252 -10.21 -18.43 6.05
CA GLU A 252 -9.48 -18.64 7.30
C GLU A 252 -7.97 -18.43 7.13
N ALA A 253 -7.38 -18.98 6.07
CA ALA A 253 -5.98 -18.77 5.75
C ALA A 253 -5.67 -17.29 5.48
N ALA A 254 -6.52 -16.59 4.72
CA ALA A 254 -6.34 -15.17 4.46
C ALA A 254 -6.49 -14.30 5.73
N CYS A 255 -7.38 -14.67 6.65
CA CYS A 255 -7.49 -13.99 7.95
C CYS A 255 -6.22 -14.18 8.77
N ALA A 256 -5.74 -15.42 8.91
CA ALA A 256 -4.52 -15.70 9.66
C ALA A 256 -3.30 -14.93 9.09
N SER A 257 -3.11 -14.99 7.77
CA SER A 257 -2.02 -14.26 7.11
C SER A 257 -2.10 -12.74 7.34
N ALA A 258 -3.31 -12.16 7.28
CA ALA A 258 -3.49 -10.73 7.50
C ALA A 258 -3.18 -10.32 8.96
N ASP A 259 -3.51 -11.18 9.92
CA ASP A 259 -3.28 -10.93 11.34
C ASP A 259 -1.78 -11.13 11.69
N ASP A 260 -1.14 -12.22 11.25
CA ASP A 260 0.28 -12.49 11.47
C ASP A 260 1.17 -11.39 10.86
N LEU A 261 0.87 -10.96 9.63
CA LEU A 261 1.60 -9.87 8.99
C LEU A 261 1.34 -8.51 9.65
N ALA A 262 0.17 -8.31 10.27
CA ALA A 262 -0.11 -7.10 11.03
C ALA A 262 0.77 -7.01 12.28
N ASP A 263 0.88 -8.10 13.03
CA ASP A 263 1.72 -8.19 14.22
C ASP A 263 3.21 -8.00 13.87
N ALA A 264 3.67 -8.66 12.80
CA ALA A 264 5.04 -8.51 12.33
C ALA A 264 5.35 -7.07 11.87
N ALA A 265 4.43 -6.42 11.12
CA ALA A 265 4.60 -5.06 10.66
C ALA A 265 4.62 -4.04 11.82
N VAL A 266 3.76 -4.23 12.83
CA VAL A 266 3.74 -3.40 14.05
C VAL A 266 5.05 -3.56 14.81
N LYS A 267 5.49 -4.79 15.06
CA LYS A 267 6.73 -5.07 15.79
C LYS A 267 7.96 -4.43 15.09
N ALA A 268 8.06 -4.56 13.77
CA ALA A 268 9.14 -3.93 13.02
C ALA A 268 9.05 -2.40 13.06
N PHE A 269 7.84 -1.83 12.94
CA PHE A 269 7.63 -0.39 12.97
C PHE A 269 8.00 0.22 14.33
N GLU A 270 7.67 -0.43 15.44
CA GLU A 270 7.96 0.06 16.80
C GLU A 270 9.47 0.16 17.10
N THR A 271 10.32 -0.56 16.35
CA THR A 271 11.78 -0.40 16.45
C THR A 271 12.34 0.77 15.64
N HIS A 272 11.51 1.41 14.80
CA HIS A 272 11.96 2.50 13.93
C HIS A 272 12.01 3.84 14.67
N ALA A 273 13.05 4.63 14.46
CA ALA A 273 13.27 5.92 15.13
C ALA A 273 12.15 6.96 14.92
N ASP A 274 11.38 6.85 13.84
CA ASP A 274 10.26 7.75 13.56
C ASP A 274 8.91 7.25 14.11
N ALA A 275 8.86 6.09 14.75
CA ALA A 275 7.61 5.47 15.20
C ALA A 275 6.82 6.40 16.15
N GLU A 276 7.50 7.01 17.13
CA GLU A 276 6.90 7.95 18.08
C GLU A 276 6.38 9.20 17.39
N ILE A 277 7.14 9.76 16.43
CA ILE A 277 6.71 10.94 15.68
C ILE A 277 5.47 10.63 14.85
N ILE A 278 5.45 9.51 14.14
CA ILE A 278 4.32 9.11 13.29
C ILE A 278 3.07 8.84 14.14
N THR A 279 3.21 8.11 15.27
CA THR A 279 2.08 7.77 16.14
C THR A 279 1.62 8.93 17.02
N SER A 280 2.36 10.03 17.12
CA SER A 280 1.91 11.26 17.76
C SER A 280 0.76 11.94 17.01
N PHE A 281 0.56 11.60 15.73
CA PHE A 281 -0.53 12.17 14.93
C PHE A 281 -1.89 11.57 15.28
N PRO A 282 -2.93 12.40 15.43
CA PRO A 282 -4.28 11.93 15.73
C PRO A 282 -4.77 10.98 14.63
N GLY A 283 -5.30 9.83 15.03
CA GLY A 283 -5.83 8.83 14.10
C GLY A 283 -4.82 7.87 13.51
N LEU A 284 -3.51 8.04 13.72
CA LEU A 284 -2.50 7.03 13.42
C LEU A 284 -2.27 6.13 14.63
N ARG A 285 -2.24 4.84 14.37
CA ARG A 285 -1.87 3.76 15.31
C ARG A 285 -0.68 2.98 14.71
N PRO A 286 0.00 2.11 15.46
CA PRO A 286 1.21 1.43 14.97
C PRO A 286 1.05 0.82 13.58
N LEU A 287 0.01 0.04 13.29
CA LEU A 287 -0.19 -0.56 11.97
C LEU A 287 -0.42 0.47 10.86
N SER A 288 -1.20 1.52 11.11
CA SER A 288 -1.39 2.59 10.11
C SER A 288 -0.14 3.44 9.95
N GLY A 289 0.62 3.64 11.03
CA GLY A 289 1.93 4.28 11.00
C GLY A 289 2.94 3.49 10.18
N ALA A 290 2.99 2.17 10.38
CA ALA A 290 3.81 1.26 9.57
C ALA A 290 3.49 1.38 8.06
N ARG A 291 2.20 1.43 7.70
CA ARG A 291 1.77 1.62 6.30
C ARG A 291 2.16 3.00 5.74
N VAL A 292 2.14 4.05 6.56
CA VAL A 292 2.62 5.37 6.14
C VAL A 292 4.12 5.34 5.92
N LEU A 293 4.91 4.84 6.89
CA LEU A 293 6.36 4.72 6.79
C LEU A 293 6.78 3.88 5.58
N ALA A 294 6.09 2.76 5.34
CA ALA A 294 6.34 1.86 4.20
C ALA A 294 6.30 2.56 2.84
N GLU A 295 5.52 3.63 2.72
CA GLU A 295 5.34 4.32 1.44
C GLU A 295 6.16 5.62 1.35
N ILE A 296 6.43 6.28 2.48
CA ILE A 296 7.25 7.49 2.46
C ILE A 296 8.75 7.20 2.61
N GLY A 297 9.10 6.09 3.30
CA GLY A 297 10.47 5.77 3.68
C GLY A 297 11.03 6.67 4.77
N ASP A 298 12.31 6.49 5.09
CA ASP A 298 13.03 7.31 6.06
C ASP A 298 14.21 8.10 5.45
N ASP A 299 14.46 7.95 4.16
CA ASP A 299 15.37 8.83 3.42
C ASP A 299 14.75 10.23 3.29
N ARG A 300 15.30 11.19 4.04
CA ARG A 300 14.80 12.57 4.05
C ARG A 300 15.07 13.33 2.76
N THR A 301 15.98 12.85 1.93
CA THR A 301 16.29 13.46 0.63
C THR A 301 15.30 13.05 -0.47
N ARG A 302 14.50 12.01 -0.22
CA ARG A 302 13.52 11.49 -1.18
C ARG A 302 12.51 12.52 -1.67
N PHE A 303 12.13 13.45 -0.81
CA PHE A 303 11.21 14.55 -1.13
C PHE A 303 11.87 15.88 -0.82
N ALA A 304 12.12 16.69 -1.83
CA ALA A 304 12.74 17.99 -1.66
C ALA A 304 11.96 18.92 -0.71
N ASP A 305 10.63 18.77 -0.68
CA ASP A 305 9.74 19.53 0.18
C ASP A 305 8.42 18.78 0.45
N ALA A 306 7.59 19.36 1.29
CA ALA A 306 6.25 18.84 1.57
C ALA A 306 5.33 18.81 0.33
N ARG A 307 5.58 19.64 -0.70
CA ARG A 307 4.76 19.63 -1.94
C ARG A 307 5.02 18.36 -2.74
N GLY A 308 6.27 17.92 -2.80
CA GLY A 308 6.67 16.66 -3.41
C GLY A 308 5.97 15.47 -2.76
N LEU A 309 5.99 15.40 -1.43
CA LEU A 309 5.30 14.34 -0.66
C LEU A 309 3.77 14.39 -0.86
N LYS A 310 3.15 15.57 -0.81
CA LYS A 310 1.71 15.76 -1.06
C LYS A 310 1.31 15.31 -2.47
N ALA A 311 2.14 15.60 -3.47
CA ALA A 311 1.92 15.15 -4.84
C ALA A 311 2.04 13.63 -4.95
N TYR A 312 3.06 13.02 -4.35
CA TYR A 312 3.25 11.58 -4.28
C TYR A 312 2.09 10.86 -3.59
N ALA A 313 1.61 11.40 -2.47
CA ALA A 313 0.45 10.90 -1.73
C ALA A 313 -0.89 11.11 -2.47
N GLY A 314 -0.92 11.92 -3.52
CA GLY A 314 -2.15 12.25 -4.27
C GLY A 314 -3.12 13.16 -3.51
N SER A 315 -2.68 13.77 -2.42
CA SER A 315 -3.49 14.72 -1.63
C SER A 315 -3.54 16.09 -2.29
N ALA A 316 -2.45 16.52 -2.96
CA ALA A 316 -2.43 17.76 -3.73
C ALA A 316 -3.17 17.60 -5.06
N PRO A 317 -4.11 18.53 -5.39
CA PRO A 317 -4.79 18.51 -6.67
C PRO A 317 -3.83 18.85 -7.83
N VAL A 318 -4.30 18.62 -9.06
CA VAL A 318 -3.63 19.05 -10.28
C VAL A 318 -4.41 20.21 -10.88
N THR A 319 -3.76 21.34 -11.03
CA THR A 319 -4.30 22.49 -11.76
C THR A 319 -3.90 22.35 -13.23
N ARG A 320 -4.88 22.47 -14.12
CA ARG A 320 -4.67 22.56 -15.56
C ARG A 320 -5.15 23.92 -16.00
N ALA A 321 -4.23 24.70 -16.52
CA ALA A 321 -4.50 26.02 -17.08
C ALA A 321 -4.18 25.99 -18.59
N SER A 322 -5.11 26.43 -19.42
CA SER A 322 -4.92 26.59 -20.86
C SER A 322 -5.67 27.83 -21.31
N GLY A 323 -4.93 28.86 -21.72
CA GLY A 323 -5.51 30.17 -22.05
C GLY A 323 -6.32 30.74 -20.89
N LYS A 324 -7.62 31.01 -21.12
CA LYS A 324 -8.54 31.56 -20.09
C LYS A 324 -9.19 30.48 -19.22
N SER A 325 -8.96 29.19 -19.49
CA SER A 325 -9.58 28.08 -18.74
C SER A 325 -8.65 27.58 -17.65
N VAL A 326 -9.16 27.48 -16.43
CA VAL A 326 -8.47 26.85 -15.28
C VAL A 326 -9.36 25.77 -14.71
N SER A 327 -8.84 24.54 -14.63
CA SER A 327 -9.52 23.42 -13.98
C SER A 327 -8.67 22.80 -12.90
N VAL A 328 -9.30 22.44 -11.78
CA VAL A 328 -8.64 21.76 -10.64
C VAL A 328 -9.23 20.38 -10.48
N ALA A 329 -8.42 19.35 -10.67
CA ALA A 329 -8.83 17.97 -10.62
C ALA A 329 -8.06 17.16 -9.59
N ALA A 330 -8.66 16.05 -9.13
CA ALA A 330 -7.94 15.09 -8.28
C ALA A 330 -6.78 14.45 -9.05
N ARG A 331 -5.63 14.31 -8.38
CA ARG A 331 -4.45 13.67 -8.96
C ARG A 331 -4.70 12.17 -9.17
N ARG A 332 -4.56 11.71 -10.41
CA ARG A 332 -4.71 10.29 -10.77
C ARG A 332 -3.43 9.50 -10.54
N VAL A 333 -2.29 10.02 -11.03
CA VAL A 333 -0.97 9.40 -10.85
C VAL A 333 -0.45 9.73 -9.44
N LYS A 334 -0.42 8.72 -8.57
CA LYS A 334 -0.08 8.85 -7.15
C LYS A 334 0.29 7.48 -6.57
N ASN A 335 0.88 7.47 -5.38
CA ASN A 335 0.98 6.23 -4.60
C ASN A 335 -0.40 5.85 -4.04
N GLN A 336 -0.98 4.76 -4.56
CA GLN A 336 -2.34 4.33 -4.21
C GLN A 336 -2.41 3.81 -2.76
N ARG A 337 -1.35 3.15 -2.27
CA ARG A 337 -1.30 2.65 -0.89
C ARG A 337 -1.28 3.80 0.12
N LEU A 338 -0.44 4.80 -0.12
CA LEU A 338 -0.38 6.00 0.72
C LEU A 338 -1.69 6.81 0.66
N ALA A 339 -2.30 6.92 -0.53
CA ALA A 339 -3.60 7.57 -0.68
C ALA A 339 -4.70 6.84 0.12
N GLY A 340 -4.68 5.51 0.10
CA GLY A 340 -5.63 4.67 0.85
C GLY A 340 -5.49 4.82 2.36
N VAL A 341 -4.27 4.69 2.89
CA VAL A 341 -4.03 4.88 4.32
C VAL A 341 -4.31 6.32 4.75
N GLY A 342 -3.97 7.31 3.89
CA GLY A 342 -4.23 8.72 4.17
C GLY A 342 -5.72 9.08 4.23
N TYR A 343 -6.55 8.42 3.41
CA TYR A 343 -8.01 8.56 3.49
C TYR A 343 -8.54 8.08 4.86
N MET A 344 -8.11 6.89 5.30
CA MET A 344 -8.52 6.34 6.60
C MET A 344 -7.94 7.13 7.76
N TRP A 345 -6.70 7.62 7.64
CA TRP A 345 -6.08 8.48 8.62
C TRP A 345 -6.86 9.78 8.81
N ALA A 346 -7.19 10.49 7.73
CA ALA A 346 -7.99 11.71 7.81
C ALA A 346 -9.38 11.46 8.43
N PHE A 347 -10.01 10.33 8.08
CA PHE A 347 -11.29 9.93 8.69
C PHE A 347 -11.16 9.71 10.20
N SER A 348 -10.15 8.97 10.62
CA SER A 348 -9.91 8.70 12.04
C SER A 348 -9.53 9.97 12.81
N ALA A 349 -8.72 10.85 12.20
CA ALA A 349 -8.28 12.09 12.84
C ALA A 349 -9.45 13.02 13.22
N MET A 350 -10.53 13.06 12.43
CA MET A 350 -11.74 13.85 12.75
C MET A 350 -12.43 13.42 14.07
N ALA A 351 -12.18 12.19 14.52
CA ALA A 351 -12.71 11.68 15.78
C ALA A 351 -11.75 11.86 16.98
N HIS A 352 -10.51 12.27 16.74
CA HIS A 352 -9.44 12.31 17.75
C HIS A 352 -8.73 13.68 17.85
N SER A 353 -9.16 14.68 17.05
CA SER A 353 -8.57 16.02 17.02
C SER A 353 -9.64 17.05 16.66
N ASP A 354 -9.85 18.00 17.56
CA ASP A 354 -10.79 19.10 17.36
C ASP A 354 -10.35 20.00 16.20
N GLY A 355 -9.04 20.23 16.06
CA GLY A 355 -8.47 21.00 14.97
C GLY A 355 -8.66 20.33 13.61
N ALA A 356 -8.50 19.00 13.53
CA ALA A 356 -8.77 18.25 12.30
C ALA A 356 -10.26 18.28 11.94
N ARG A 357 -11.15 18.15 12.93
CA ARG A 357 -12.59 18.25 12.77
C ARG A 357 -13.00 19.64 12.28
N ALA A 358 -12.55 20.68 12.94
CA ALA A 358 -12.84 22.07 12.55
C ALA A 358 -12.30 22.39 11.16
N HIS A 359 -11.12 21.85 10.77
CA HIS A 359 -10.59 22.00 9.43
C HIS A 359 -11.50 21.36 8.38
N TYR A 360 -11.97 20.14 8.64
CA TYR A 360 -12.89 19.43 7.75
C TYR A 360 -14.22 20.18 7.63
N ASP A 361 -14.83 20.62 8.74
CA ASP A 361 -16.13 21.30 8.75
C ASP A 361 -16.07 22.61 7.96
N ARG A 362 -15.03 23.44 8.14
CA ARG A 362 -14.79 24.65 7.31
C ARG A 362 -14.73 24.36 5.81
N ARG A 363 -14.13 23.21 5.43
CA ARG A 363 -14.10 22.82 4.01
C ARG A 363 -15.46 22.41 3.51
N ARG A 364 -16.27 21.76 4.34
CA ARG A 364 -17.67 21.41 4.04
C ARG A 364 -18.53 22.66 3.87
N GLU A 365 -18.38 23.64 4.77
CA GLU A 365 -19.05 24.94 4.72
C GLU A 365 -18.65 25.74 3.47
N ALA A 366 -17.40 25.65 3.04
CA ALA A 366 -16.91 26.24 1.80
C ALA A 366 -17.39 25.51 0.51
N GLY A 367 -18.25 24.50 0.64
CA GLY A 367 -18.88 23.79 -0.49
C GLY A 367 -18.12 22.55 -0.98
N ASP A 368 -17.02 22.14 -0.35
CA ASP A 368 -16.34 20.91 -0.72
C ASP A 368 -17.24 19.68 -0.45
N ARG A 369 -17.26 18.74 -1.41
CA ARG A 369 -17.86 17.43 -1.16
C ARG A 369 -17.07 16.66 -0.07
N HIS A 370 -17.72 15.72 0.62
CA HIS A 370 -17.11 14.93 1.70
C HIS A 370 -15.69 14.42 1.36
N THR A 371 -15.53 13.75 0.23
CA THR A 371 -14.24 13.20 -0.20
C THR A 371 -13.19 14.28 -0.52
N ALA A 372 -13.61 15.47 -0.97
CA ALA A 372 -12.73 16.59 -1.23
C ALA A 372 -12.24 17.23 0.08
N ALA A 373 -13.15 17.46 1.03
CA ALA A 373 -12.83 17.99 2.35
C ALA A 373 -11.88 17.05 3.12
N GLN A 374 -12.15 15.74 3.07
CA GLN A 374 -11.30 14.73 3.70
C GLN A 374 -9.91 14.66 3.05
N ARG A 375 -9.81 14.72 1.70
CA ARG A 375 -8.53 14.81 1.00
C ARG A 375 -7.77 16.10 1.38
N ASN A 376 -8.47 17.22 1.56
CA ASN A 376 -7.87 18.47 1.98
C ASN A 376 -7.30 18.37 3.39
N LEU A 377 -8.01 17.72 4.31
CA LEU A 377 -7.51 17.42 5.65
C LEU A 377 -6.24 16.52 5.57
N PHE A 378 -6.29 15.43 4.78
CA PHE A 378 -5.11 14.60 4.55
C PHE A 378 -3.93 15.42 4.00
N ASN A 379 -4.19 16.31 3.05
CA ASN A 379 -3.16 17.20 2.48
C ASN A 379 -2.51 18.11 3.54
N ARG A 380 -3.29 18.59 4.52
CA ARG A 380 -2.74 19.35 5.66
C ARG A 380 -1.88 18.46 6.54
N MET A 381 -2.42 17.30 6.95
CA MET A 381 -1.77 16.40 7.90
C MET A 381 -0.47 15.81 7.37
N ILE A 382 -0.42 15.37 6.09
CA ILE A 382 0.81 14.84 5.47
C ILE A 382 1.88 15.92 5.31
N GLY A 383 1.47 17.19 5.15
CA GLY A 383 2.41 18.30 5.18
C GLY A 383 3.00 18.56 6.56
N CYS A 384 2.17 18.44 7.61
CA CYS A 384 2.65 18.52 9.00
C CYS A 384 3.57 17.33 9.32
N LEU A 385 3.24 16.12 8.83
CA LEU A 385 4.10 14.93 9.01
C LEU A 385 5.49 15.14 8.39
N HIS A 386 5.54 15.67 7.16
CA HIS A 386 6.83 16.01 6.54
C HIS A 386 7.67 16.96 7.42
N HIS A 387 7.04 18.01 7.95
CA HIS A 387 7.70 18.95 8.87
C HIS A 387 8.20 18.25 10.14
N CYS A 388 7.32 17.49 10.81
CA CYS A 388 7.67 16.79 12.05
C CYS A 388 8.85 15.80 11.85
N LEU A 389 8.83 15.04 10.77
CA LEU A 389 9.90 14.10 10.43
C LEU A 389 11.22 14.80 10.10
N THR A 390 11.17 15.92 9.36
CA THR A 390 12.36 16.70 9.01
C THR A 390 13.02 17.33 10.24
N HIS A 391 12.22 17.85 11.18
CA HIS A 391 12.72 18.55 12.37
C HIS A 391 12.81 17.65 13.61
N ARG A 392 12.45 16.37 13.50
CA ARG A 392 12.41 15.38 14.58
C ARG A 392 11.59 15.83 15.79
N VAL A 393 10.41 16.38 15.55
CA VAL A 393 9.48 16.85 16.58
C VAL A 393 8.14 16.12 16.48
N PRO A 394 7.47 15.84 17.61
CA PRO A 394 6.13 15.26 17.60
C PRO A 394 5.10 16.25 17.04
N PHE A 395 3.93 15.71 16.68
CA PHE A 395 2.79 16.51 16.23
C PHE A 395 2.32 17.48 17.32
N ASN A 396 2.08 18.73 16.92
CA ASN A 396 1.47 19.74 17.77
C ASN A 396 0.21 20.28 17.10
N GLU A 397 -0.95 20.05 17.71
CA GLU A 397 -2.24 20.41 17.15
C GLU A 397 -2.41 21.93 16.98
N ALA A 398 -1.95 22.72 17.93
CA ALA A 398 -2.07 24.18 17.88
C ALA A 398 -1.25 24.79 16.72
N VAL A 399 -0.12 24.16 16.36
CA VAL A 399 0.70 24.55 15.20
C VAL A 399 0.08 24.02 13.90
N ALA A 400 -0.42 22.79 13.94
CA ALA A 400 -1.01 22.16 12.77
C ALA A 400 -2.33 22.82 12.35
N PHE A 401 -3.14 23.23 13.31
CA PHE A 401 -4.46 23.85 13.12
C PHE A 401 -4.58 25.13 13.93
N PRO A 402 -3.83 26.20 13.56
CA PRO A 402 -3.96 27.46 14.27
C PRO A 402 -5.41 27.94 14.19
N THR A 403 -6.03 28.17 15.33
CA THR A 403 -7.33 28.85 15.43
C THR A 403 -7.16 30.18 14.72
N LEU A 404 -8.01 30.46 13.73
CA LEU A 404 -8.07 31.81 13.17
C LEU A 404 -8.34 32.76 14.35
N ARG A 405 -7.36 33.59 14.71
CA ARG A 405 -7.60 34.72 15.62
C ARG A 405 -8.84 35.42 15.09
N GLU A 406 -9.78 35.70 15.98
CA GLU A 406 -10.92 36.57 15.67
C GLU A 406 -10.43 37.75 14.84
N PRO A 407 -11.16 38.16 13.79
CA PRO A 407 -10.78 39.34 13.04
C PRO A 407 -10.64 40.49 14.07
N ARG A 408 -9.46 41.07 14.15
CA ARG A 408 -9.25 42.30 14.91
C ARG A 408 -10.38 43.23 14.49
N LEU A 409 -11.34 43.45 15.38
CA LEU A 409 -12.25 44.56 15.28
C LEU A 409 -11.38 45.81 15.11
N ALA A 410 -11.39 46.34 13.88
CA ALA A 410 -10.83 47.65 13.62
C ALA A 410 -11.57 48.63 14.54
N LEU A 411 -10.90 49.07 15.59
CA LEU A 411 -11.32 50.22 16.32
C LEU A 411 -11.39 51.37 15.32
N ALA A 412 -12.62 51.70 14.91
CA ALA A 412 -12.92 52.96 14.25
C ALA A 412 -12.69 54.05 15.31
N ALA A 413 -11.67 54.85 15.08
CA ALA A 413 -11.52 56.16 15.65
C ALA A 413 -11.91 57.20 14.60
#